data_28321625690aaac1d6d600abd9e04d9b
#
_entry.id   28321625690aaac1d6d600abd9e04d9b
#
_cell.length_a   1.000
_cell.length_b   1.000
_cell.length_c   1.000
_cell.angle_alpha   90.00
_cell.angle_beta   90.00
_cell.angle_gamma   90.00
#
_symmetry.space_group_name_H-M   'P 1'
#
loop_
_entity.id
_entity.type
_entity.pdbx_description
1 polymer ?
#
loop_
_entity_poly.entity_id
_entity_poly.type
_entity_poly.pdbx_seq_one_letter_code
_entity_poly.pdbx_strand_id
1 'polypeptide(L)'
;MSVHFLREIDRLKRQLLSLSALVEESVAKAVCAVRDRDRNVARQVIENDLRIDALDVDIEEECQKILALHQPVAHDLRFIIAVIKINGTL
;
A
#
# COMPACT_ATOMS: atom_id res chain seq x y z
N MET A 1 -8.03 -4.05 -23.95
CA MET A 1 -7.04 -3.54 -22.96
C MET A 1 -5.64 -3.95 -23.37
N SER A 2 -4.67 -3.08 -23.22
CA SER A 2 -3.29 -3.42 -23.57
C SER A 2 -2.67 -4.35 -22.52
N VAL A 3 -1.72 -5.18 -22.97
CA VAL A 3 -0.92 -6.02 -22.06
C VAL A 3 -0.17 -5.15 -21.05
N HIS A 4 0.25 -3.97 -21.48
CA HIS A 4 0.98 -3.02 -20.65
C HIS A 4 0.14 -2.54 -19.47
N PHE A 5 -1.12 -2.21 -19.72
CA PHE A 5 -2.07 -1.81 -18.69
C PHE A 5 -2.30 -2.94 -17.68
N LEU A 6 -2.50 -4.17 -18.17
CA LEU A 6 -2.70 -5.34 -17.29
C LEU A 6 -1.49 -5.61 -16.39
N ARG A 7 -0.28 -5.41 -16.90
CA ARG A 7 0.95 -5.53 -16.10
C ARG A 7 1.03 -4.48 -15.01
N GLU A 8 0.63 -3.26 -15.31
CA GLU A 8 0.62 -2.17 -14.34
C GLU A 8 -0.41 -2.41 -13.24
N ILE A 9 -1.59 -2.91 -13.57
CA ILE A 9 -2.61 -3.29 -12.60
C ILE A 9 -2.13 -4.44 -11.72
N ASP A 10 -1.49 -5.44 -12.29
CA ASP A 10 -0.93 -6.55 -11.52
C ASP A 10 0.16 -6.08 -10.55
N ARG A 11 1.02 -5.19 -11.00
CA ARG A 11 2.04 -4.58 -10.16
C ARG A 11 1.42 -3.80 -9.00
N LEU A 12 0.36 -3.05 -9.28
CA LEU A 12 -0.38 -2.29 -8.27
C LEU A 12 -0.97 -3.21 -7.20
N LYS A 13 -1.55 -4.35 -7.62
CA LYS A 13 -2.06 -5.36 -6.69
C LYS A 13 -0.97 -5.91 -5.77
N ARG A 14 0.21 -6.18 -6.33
CA ARG A 14 1.35 -6.66 -5.54
C ARG A 14 1.84 -5.62 -4.55
N GLN A 15 1.88 -4.36 -4.94
CA GLN A 15 2.24 -3.26 -4.04
C GLN A 15 1.24 -3.14 -2.89
N LEU A 16 -0.04 -3.27 -3.18
CA LEU A 16 -1.10 -3.22 -2.17
C LEU A 16 -0.98 -4.39 -1.18
N LEU A 17 -0.69 -5.60 -1.68
CA LEU A 17 -0.47 -6.76 -0.82
C LEU A 17 0.76 -6.57 0.09
N SER A 18 1.83 -6.00 -0.45
CA SER A 18 3.03 -5.67 0.33
C SER A 18 2.72 -4.65 1.44
N LEU A 19 1.93 -3.63 1.12
CA LEU A 19 1.48 -2.65 2.10
C LEU A 19 0.67 -3.31 3.22
N SER A 20 -0.28 -4.16 2.87
CA SER A 20 -1.11 -4.87 3.84
C SER A 20 -0.29 -5.74 4.78
N ALA A 21 0.68 -6.49 4.23
CA ALA A 21 1.58 -7.33 5.02
C ALA A 21 2.42 -6.50 5.99
N LEU A 22 2.92 -5.35 5.55
CA LEU A 22 3.74 -4.46 6.37
C LEU A 22 2.91 -3.83 7.50
N VAL A 23 1.67 -3.46 7.22
CA VAL A 23 0.75 -2.93 8.25
C VAL A 23 0.44 -4.00 9.30
N GLU A 24 0.15 -5.23 8.89
CA GLU A 24 -0.11 -6.34 9.81
C GLU A 24 1.10 -6.61 10.72
N GLU A 25 2.29 -6.64 10.15
CA GLU A 25 3.54 -6.81 10.88
C GLU A 25 3.73 -5.69 11.90
N SER A 26 3.48 -4.45 11.49
CA SER A 26 3.62 -3.27 12.34
C SER A 26 2.66 -3.31 13.52
N VAL A 27 1.41 -3.70 13.30
CA VAL A 27 0.40 -3.84 14.36
C VAL A 27 0.83 -4.92 15.36
N ALA A 28 1.27 -6.09 14.89
CA ALA A 28 1.73 -7.17 15.74
C ALA A 28 2.92 -6.73 16.61
N LYS A 29 3.89 -6.04 16.03
CA LYS A 29 5.05 -5.52 16.75
C LYS A 29 4.68 -4.44 17.76
N ALA A 30 3.73 -3.57 17.42
CA ALA A 30 3.25 -2.55 18.33
C ALA A 30 2.62 -3.17 19.58
N VAL A 31 1.79 -4.20 19.41
CA VAL A 31 1.19 -4.95 20.54
C VAL A 31 2.28 -5.58 21.41
N CYS A 32 3.27 -6.23 20.79
CA CYS A 32 4.39 -6.81 21.52
C CYS A 32 5.20 -5.75 22.28
N ALA A 33 5.48 -4.62 21.66
CA ALA A 33 6.24 -3.53 22.26
C ALA A 33 5.56 -2.99 23.53
N VAL A 34 4.24 -2.82 23.48
CA VAL A 34 3.45 -2.34 24.61
C VAL A 34 3.39 -3.40 25.73
N ARG A 35 3.08 -4.64 25.36
CA ARG A 35 2.93 -5.76 26.29
C ARG A 35 4.23 -6.03 27.05
N ASP A 36 5.35 -6.07 26.33
CA ASP A 36 6.65 -6.46 26.87
C ASP A 36 7.52 -5.25 27.23
N ARG A 37 7.04 -4.03 27.00
CA ARG A 37 7.77 -2.78 27.19
C ARG A 37 9.13 -2.79 26.50
N ASP A 38 9.17 -3.34 25.28
CA ASP A 38 10.39 -3.52 24.52
C ASP A 38 10.66 -2.30 23.62
N ARG A 39 11.66 -1.52 24.01
CA ARG A 39 12.05 -0.30 23.26
C ARG A 39 12.61 -0.60 21.88
N ASN A 40 13.28 -1.73 21.69
CA ASN A 40 13.84 -2.11 20.41
C ASN A 40 12.73 -2.43 19.41
N VAL A 41 11.71 -3.15 19.84
CA VAL A 41 10.54 -3.44 19.02
C VAL A 41 9.77 -2.15 18.72
N ALA A 42 9.65 -1.25 19.67
CA ALA A 42 9.02 0.06 19.46
C ALA A 42 9.73 0.87 18.38
N ARG A 43 11.06 0.85 18.34
CA ARG A 43 11.84 1.50 17.27
C ARG A 43 11.55 0.87 15.90
N GLN A 44 11.44 -0.45 15.84
CA GLN A 44 11.09 -1.15 14.61
C GLN A 44 9.71 -0.74 14.10
N VAL A 45 8.76 -0.51 14.99
CA VAL A 45 7.43 -0.01 14.62
C VAL A 45 7.53 1.37 13.97
N ILE A 46 8.34 2.26 14.54
CA ILE A 46 8.57 3.60 13.99
C ILE A 46 9.22 3.51 12.60
N GLU A 47 10.23 2.66 12.44
CA GLU A 47 10.88 2.44 11.14
C GLU A 47 9.92 1.88 10.10
N ASN A 48 9.07 0.93 10.49
CA ASN A 48 8.04 0.36 9.61
C ASN A 48 7.02 1.42 9.19
N ASP A 49 6.69 2.35 10.07
CA ASP A 49 5.76 3.43 9.76
C ASP A 49 6.29 4.31 8.63
N LEU A 50 7.58 4.60 8.62
CA LEU A 50 8.23 5.32 7.51
C LEU A 50 8.16 4.54 6.19
N ARG A 51 8.33 3.22 6.24
CA ARG A 51 8.21 2.35 5.07
C ARG A 51 6.78 2.31 4.55
N ILE A 52 5.82 2.25 5.45
CA ILE A 52 4.39 2.28 5.10
C ILE A 52 4.06 3.58 4.39
N ASP A 53 4.51 4.72 4.91
CA ASP A 53 4.29 6.02 4.29
C ASP A 53 4.91 6.11 2.89
N ALA A 54 6.14 5.63 2.73
CA ALA A 54 6.82 5.62 1.44
C ALA A 54 6.09 4.75 0.41
N LEU A 55 5.66 3.56 0.81
CA LEU A 55 4.93 2.65 -0.07
C LEU A 55 3.55 3.21 -0.43
N ASP A 56 2.90 3.86 0.51
CA ASP A 56 1.61 4.52 0.29
C ASP A 56 1.71 5.59 -0.80
N VAL A 57 2.75 6.43 -0.73
CA VAL A 57 3.02 7.45 -1.76
C VAL A 57 3.27 6.80 -3.12
N ASP A 58 4.07 5.74 -3.17
CA ASP A 58 4.37 5.02 -4.42
C ASP A 58 3.11 4.45 -5.06
N ILE A 59 2.21 3.89 -4.26
CA ILE A 59 0.94 3.34 -4.73
C ILE A 59 0.04 4.44 -5.28
N GLU A 60 -0.06 5.57 -4.60
CA GLU A 60 -0.83 6.71 -5.06
C GLU A 60 -0.31 7.25 -6.39
N GLU A 61 1.01 7.40 -6.53
CA GLU A 61 1.64 7.85 -7.76
C GLU A 61 1.38 6.89 -8.91
N GLU A 62 1.47 5.59 -8.65
CA GLU A 62 1.19 4.55 -9.66
C GLU A 62 -0.28 4.59 -10.11
N CYS A 63 -1.22 4.78 -9.19
CA CYS A 63 -2.64 4.93 -9.52
C CYS A 63 -2.88 6.14 -10.43
N GLN A 64 -2.30 7.28 -10.09
CA GLN A 64 -2.43 8.50 -10.88
C GLN A 64 -1.83 8.34 -12.27
N LYS A 65 -0.69 7.68 -12.37
CA LYS A 65 -0.02 7.39 -13.63
C LYS A 65 -0.88 6.50 -14.52
N ILE A 66 -1.46 5.45 -13.97
CA ILE A 66 -2.34 4.52 -14.71
C ILE A 66 -3.57 5.27 -15.22
N LEU A 67 -4.19 6.11 -14.40
CA LEU A 67 -5.34 6.91 -14.79
C LEU A 67 -5.00 7.88 -15.93
N ALA A 68 -3.84 8.52 -15.87
CA ALA A 68 -3.41 9.49 -16.87
C ALA A 68 -3.05 8.84 -18.20
N LEU A 69 -2.40 7.66 -18.18
CA LEU A 69 -1.86 7.04 -19.38
C LEU A 69 -2.84 6.15 -20.12
N HIS A 70 -3.72 5.49 -19.41
CA HIS A 70 -4.53 4.41 -19.99
C HIS A 70 -6.01 4.73 -20.11
N GLN A 71 -6.50 5.76 -19.44
CA GLN A 71 -7.93 6.09 -19.41
C GLN A 71 -8.78 4.81 -19.30
N PRO A 72 -8.62 4.07 -18.18
CA PRO A 72 -9.20 2.73 -18.06
C PRO A 72 -10.72 2.74 -18.18
N VAL A 73 -11.29 1.63 -18.64
CA VAL A 73 -12.73 1.43 -18.66
C VAL A 73 -13.30 1.38 -17.24
N ALA A 74 -14.63 1.56 -17.10
CA ALA A 74 -15.29 1.73 -15.82
C ALA A 74 -14.93 0.67 -14.77
N HIS A 75 -14.78 -0.59 -15.16
CA HIS A 75 -14.44 -1.68 -14.24
C HIS A 75 -13.05 -1.49 -13.61
N ASP A 76 -12.06 -1.19 -14.45
CA ASP A 76 -10.68 -0.98 -14.00
C ASP A 76 -10.56 0.31 -13.19
N LEU A 77 -11.33 1.34 -13.56
CA LEU A 77 -11.39 2.58 -12.83
C LEU A 77 -11.91 2.37 -11.40
N ARG A 78 -12.93 1.52 -11.23
CA ARG A 78 -13.46 1.18 -9.90
C ARG A 78 -12.40 0.52 -9.01
N PHE A 79 -11.59 -0.36 -9.60
CA PHE A 79 -10.49 -1.00 -8.87
C PHE A 79 -9.47 0.04 -8.41
N ILE A 80 -9.06 0.95 -9.28
CA ILE A 80 -8.07 1.99 -8.97
C ILE A 80 -8.61 2.93 -7.88
N ILE A 81 -9.86 3.33 -7.96
CA ILE A 81 -10.51 4.15 -6.94
C ILE A 81 -10.55 3.42 -5.59
N ALA A 82 -10.84 2.13 -5.59
CA ALA A 82 -10.84 1.33 -4.37
C ALA A 82 -9.46 1.29 -3.71
N VAL A 83 -8.39 1.14 -4.49
CA VAL A 83 -7.01 1.18 -3.98
C VAL A 83 -6.69 2.53 -3.36
N ILE A 84 -7.05 3.63 -4.00
CA ILE A 84 -6.82 4.97 -3.48
C ILE A 84 -7.56 5.17 -2.14
N LYS A 85 -8.80 4.71 -2.04
CA LYS A 85 -9.58 4.81 -0.81
C LYS A 85 -9.00 3.98 0.32
N ILE A 86 -8.53 2.76 0.03
CA ILE A 86 -7.88 1.90 1.02
C ILE A 86 -6.63 2.58 1.56
N ASN A 87 -5.80 3.14 0.70
CA ASN A 87 -4.60 3.87 1.11
C ASN A 87 -4.94 5.08 1.99
N GLY A 88 -6.02 5.78 1.68
CA GLY A 88 -6.48 6.91 2.47
C GLY A 88 -7.00 6.54 3.85
N THR A 89 -7.39 5.29 4.08
CA THR A 89 -7.88 4.79 5.37
C THR A 89 -6.81 4.10 6.19
N LEU A 90 -5.72 3.72 5.60
CA LEU A 90 -4.59 3.10 6.28
C LEU A 90 -3.69 4.17 6.90
#